data_9d2c68d3569dab5e5b8decc821bf481f
#
_entry.id   9d2c68d3569dab5e5b8decc821bf481f
#
_cell.length_a   1.000
_cell.length_b   1.000
_cell.length_c   1.000
_cell.angle_alpha   90.00
_cell.angle_beta   90.00
_cell.angle_gamma   90.00
#
_symmetry.space_group_name_H-M   'P 1'
#
loop_
_entity.id
_entity.type
_entity.pdbx_description
1 polymer ?
#
loop_
_entity_poly.entity_id
_entity_poly.type
_entity_poly.pdbx_seq_one_letter_code
_entity_poly.pdbx_strand_id
1 'polypeptide(L)'
;MTSPALKDPAKTRVIVGMSGGVDSSVSALLLIEQGYQVEGLFMKNWEEDDGTEYCTAREDLADAQAVCDRIGIKLHTANFAAEYWDNVFEHFLEEYKAGRTPNPDILCNREIKFKAFLDYALSLGADMIATGHYVRRRDTGSLTELLKGLDPNKDQSYFLHAVGGKEIARTLFPVGELEKPEVRAIAEKHGLATAKKKDSTGICFIGERRFSDFLKQYLPAQPGNIETTEGEVIGRHHGLMYHTIGQRQGLGIGGLKDAGDEPWYVLHKDLTRNVLVVGQGNEHPWLFSRALLASEIFWVNPVDLSSPRQLTAKVRYRQSDQQCTLALTASGYRAVFDEPQRAVTPGQSVVFYDGEVCLGGGVIEAAEPWSPRA
;
A
#
# COMPACT_ATOMS: atom_id res chain seq x y z
N MET A 1 10.64 8.80 25.33
CA MET A 1 9.65 9.91 25.33
C MET A 1 8.29 9.24 25.47
N THR A 2 7.52 9.62 26.46
CA THR A 2 6.16 9.07 26.68
C THR A 2 5.25 9.45 25.51
N SER A 3 4.41 8.52 25.05
CA SER A 3 3.33 8.81 24.10
C SER A 3 2.55 10.03 24.62
N PRO A 4 2.26 11.04 23.79
CA PRO A 4 1.45 12.16 24.27
C PRO A 4 0.07 11.61 24.63
N ALA A 5 -0.27 11.65 25.92
CA ALA A 5 -1.64 11.38 26.34
C ALA A 5 -2.56 12.27 25.50
N LEU A 6 -3.66 11.68 24.96
CA LEU A 6 -4.66 12.44 24.23
C LEU A 6 -5.09 13.61 25.12
N LYS A 7 -4.77 14.84 24.70
CA LYS A 7 -5.19 16.07 25.38
C LYS A 7 -6.71 16.20 25.23
N ASP A 8 -7.30 17.05 26.08
CA ASP A 8 -8.70 17.47 25.92
C ASP A 8 -8.98 17.85 24.45
N PRO A 9 -9.94 17.20 23.77
CA PRO A 9 -10.25 17.49 22.36
C PRO A 9 -10.42 18.99 22.08
N ALA A 10 -11.08 19.73 22.97
CA ALA A 10 -11.32 21.16 22.81
C ALA A 10 -10.03 22.02 22.79
N LYS A 11 -8.90 21.44 23.24
CA LYS A 11 -7.58 22.09 23.27
C LYS A 11 -6.60 21.46 22.31
N THR A 12 -7.04 20.50 21.50
CA THR A 12 -6.19 19.76 20.57
C THR A 12 -6.49 20.22 19.15
N ARG A 13 -5.49 20.79 18.49
CA ARG A 13 -5.58 21.20 17.09
C ARG A 13 -5.15 20.05 16.19
N VAL A 14 -6.06 19.65 15.29
CA VAL A 14 -5.87 18.53 14.37
C VAL A 14 -5.92 19.02 12.92
N ILE A 15 -4.92 18.70 12.13
CA ILE A 15 -4.96 18.91 10.67
C ILE A 15 -5.25 17.59 9.97
N VAL A 16 -6.37 17.57 9.23
CA VAL A 16 -6.84 16.39 8.49
C VAL A 16 -6.30 16.45 7.06
N GLY A 17 -5.65 15.37 6.61
CA GLY A 17 -5.27 15.21 5.21
C GLY A 17 -6.52 15.05 4.34
N MET A 18 -6.90 16.10 3.61
CA MET A 18 -8.09 16.16 2.75
C MET A 18 -7.73 15.74 1.34
N SER A 19 -8.12 14.54 0.92
CA SER A 19 -7.83 14.00 -0.42
C SER A 19 -8.92 14.29 -1.46
N GLY A 20 -10.00 14.97 -1.07
CA GLY A 20 -11.19 15.09 -1.92
C GLY A 20 -12.03 13.81 -1.99
N GLY A 21 -11.73 12.79 -1.19
CA GLY A 21 -12.49 11.53 -1.08
C GLY A 21 -13.43 11.51 0.14
N VAL A 22 -14.35 10.53 0.16
CA VAL A 22 -15.35 10.40 1.24
C VAL A 22 -14.73 10.12 2.60
N ASP A 23 -13.65 9.33 2.66
CA ASP A 23 -13.05 8.88 3.92
C ASP A 23 -12.39 10.04 4.68
N SER A 24 -11.64 10.89 4.00
CA SER A 24 -11.06 12.11 4.59
C SER A 24 -12.13 13.12 5.00
N SER A 25 -13.19 13.24 4.19
CA SER A 25 -14.32 14.14 4.48
C SER A 25 -15.05 13.74 5.77
N VAL A 26 -15.35 12.45 5.92
CA VAL A 26 -16.01 11.93 7.14
C VAL A 26 -15.06 11.97 8.33
N SER A 27 -13.77 11.74 8.13
CA SER A 27 -12.77 11.87 9.20
C SER A 27 -12.75 13.27 9.81
N ALA A 28 -12.78 14.31 8.96
CA ALA A 28 -12.84 15.70 9.43
C ALA A 28 -14.14 15.98 10.22
N LEU A 29 -15.27 15.52 9.70
CA LEU A 29 -16.58 15.69 10.34
C LEU A 29 -16.62 15.03 11.72
N LEU A 30 -16.19 13.76 11.82
CA LEU A 30 -16.20 13.02 13.09
C LEU A 30 -15.33 13.69 14.16
N LEU A 31 -14.19 14.26 13.78
CA LEU A 31 -13.33 14.98 14.73
C LEU A 31 -13.96 16.27 15.22
N ILE A 32 -14.72 17.01 14.37
CA ILE A 32 -15.49 18.16 14.80
C ILE A 32 -16.56 17.75 15.80
N GLU A 33 -17.30 16.66 15.52
CA GLU A 33 -18.32 16.14 16.43
C GLU A 33 -17.74 15.67 17.78
N GLN A 34 -16.48 15.21 17.79
CA GLN A 34 -15.73 14.86 18.99
C GLN A 34 -15.16 16.08 19.72
N GLY A 35 -15.32 17.29 19.17
CA GLY A 35 -14.93 18.54 19.81
C GLY A 35 -13.50 19.01 19.55
N TYR A 36 -12.79 18.40 18.59
CA TYR A 36 -11.43 18.84 18.20
C TYR A 36 -11.45 20.16 17.45
N GLN A 37 -10.34 20.90 17.53
CA GLN A 37 -10.07 22.06 16.65
C GLN A 37 -9.54 21.57 15.32
N VAL A 38 -10.40 21.48 14.30
CA VAL A 38 -10.09 20.82 13.03
C VAL A 38 -9.80 21.83 11.94
N GLU A 39 -8.73 21.59 11.19
CA GLU A 39 -8.41 22.23 9.90
C GLU A 39 -8.10 21.14 8.87
N GLY A 40 -8.25 21.45 7.59
CA GLY A 40 -7.91 20.56 6.48
C GLY A 40 -6.57 20.94 5.83
N LEU A 41 -5.91 19.96 5.23
CA LEU A 41 -4.76 20.19 4.35
C LEU A 41 -4.89 19.31 3.11
N PHE A 42 -4.92 19.95 1.95
CA PHE A 42 -4.85 19.27 0.65
C PHE A 42 -3.39 19.18 0.21
N MET A 43 -2.96 17.98 -0.20
CA MET A 43 -1.59 17.70 -0.66
C MET A 43 -1.59 17.49 -2.16
N LYS A 44 -0.82 18.31 -2.90
CA LYS A 44 -0.47 18.06 -4.29
C LYS A 44 0.85 17.30 -4.31
N ASN A 45 0.85 16.08 -4.83
CA ASN A 45 2.02 15.21 -4.81
C ASN A 45 2.48 14.77 -6.21
N TRP A 46 1.84 15.27 -7.27
CA TRP A 46 2.18 14.96 -8.66
C TRP A 46 1.93 16.16 -9.56
N GLU A 47 2.87 16.47 -10.46
CA GLU A 47 2.79 17.63 -11.37
C GLU A 47 2.96 17.26 -12.85
N GLU A 48 3.52 16.09 -13.16
CA GLU A 48 3.80 15.68 -14.54
C GLU A 48 2.55 15.63 -15.45
N ASP A 49 1.37 15.55 -14.85
CA ASP A 49 0.09 15.52 -15.56
C ASP A 49 -0.63 16.89 -15.56
N ASP A 50 -0.02 17.94 -15.04
CA ASP A 50 -0.65 19.26 -14.97
C ASP A 50 -1.08 19.74 -16.37
N GLY A 51 -2.38 20.05 -16.51
CA GLY A 51 -2.96 20.45 -17.77
C GLY A 51 -3.37 19.34 -18.73
N THR A 52 -3.20 18.07 -18.35
CA THR A 52 -3.68 16.90 -19.10
C THR A 52 -5.03 16.39 -18.57
N GLU A 53 -5.68 15.48 -19.32
CA GLU A 53 -6.90 14.78 -18.90
C GLU A 53 -6.71 13.84 -17.68
N TYR A 54 -5.46 13.55 -17.33
CA TYR A 54 -5.11 12.69 -16.19
C TYR A 54 -4.94 13.46 -14.88
N CYS A 55 -4.94 14.79 -14.91
CA CYS A 55 -4.80 15.63 -13.72
C CYS A 55 -6.11 15.69 -12.92
N THR A 56 -6.26 14.83 -11.92
CA THR A 56 -7.42 14.85 -10.99
C THR A 56 -7.25 15.85 -9.85
N ALA A 57 -6.05 16.39 -9.64
CA ALA A 57 -5.72 17.24 -8.49
C ALA A 57 -6.62 18.47 -8.36
N ARG A 58 -7.05 19.07 -9.49
CA ARG A 58 -7.96 20.23 -9.49
C ARG A 58 -9.35 19.86 -8.98
N GLU A 59 -9.89 18.73 -9.45
CA GLU A 59 -11.21 18.24 -9.02
C GLU A 59 -11.18 17.80 -7.56
N ASP A 60 -10.14 17.07 -7.16
CA ASP A 60 -9.95 16.63 -5.79
C ASP A 60 -9.80 17.81 -4.82
N LEU A 61 -9.08 18.88 -5.22
CA LEU A 61 -8.99 20.11 -4.44
C LEU A 61 -10.34 20.82 -4.33
N ALA A 62 -11.11 20.90 -5.43
CA ALA A 62 -12.43 21.50 -5.41
C ALA A 62 -13.39 20.73 -4.50
N ASP A 63 -13.37 19.41 -4.53
CA ASP A 63 -14.15 18.55 -3.63
C ASP A 63 -13.74 18.74 -2.17
N ALA A 64 -12.43 18.79 -1.89
CA ALA A 64 -11.90 19.04 -0.55
C ALA A 64 -12.35 20.41 -0.02
N GLN A 65 -12.29 21.46 -0.87
CA GLN A 65 -12.76 22.80 -0.52
C GLN A 65 -14.26 22.81 -0.23
N ALA A 66 -15.08 22.20 -1.11
CA ALA A 66 -16.52 22.12 -0.91
C ALA A 66 -16.91 21.42 0.40
N VAL A 67 -16.17 20.37 0.79
CA VAL A 67 -16.35 19.70 2.08
C VAL A 67 -15.95 20.64 3.22
N CYS A 68 -14.80 21.29 3.16
CA CYS A 68 -14.33 22.21 4.20
C CYS A 68 -15.30 23.37 4.40
N ASP A 69 -15.82 23.98 3.32
CA ASP A 69 -16.83 25.04 3.37
C ASP A 69 -18.14 24.53 4.03
N ARG A 70 -18.54 23.30 3.68
CA ARG A 70 -19.76 22.68 4.24
C ARG A 70 -19.69 22.45 5.74
N ILE A 71 -18.53 21.99 6.23
CA ILE A 71 -18.35 21.68 7.67
C ILE A 71 -17.74 22.84 8.46
N GLY A 72 -17.42 23.95 7.82
CA GLY A 72 -16.98 25.21 8.44
C GLY A 72 -15.53 25.18 8.93
N ILE A 73 -14.63 24.49 8.22
CA ILE A 73 -13.19 24.47 8.56
C ILE A 73 -12.33 25.12 7.47
N LYS A 74 -11.16 25.60 7.89
CA LYS A 74 -10.16 26.16 6.97
C LYS A 74 -9.45 25.01 6.21
N LEU A 75 -9.23 25.19 4.89
CA LEU A 75 -8.39 24.32 4.08
C LEU A 75 -7.05 25.01 3.79
N HIS A 76 -5.96 24.31 4.11
CA HIS A 76 -4.60 24.63 3.67
C HIS A 76 -4.26 23.81 2.43
N THR A 77 -3.28 24.28 1.65
CA THR A 77 -2.72 23.53 0.53
C THR A 77 -1.21 23.45 0.67
N ALA A 78 -0.63 22.30 0.35
CA ALA A 78 0.81 22.10 0.28
C ALA A 78 1.16 21.33 -0.98
N ASN A 79 2.34 21.59 -1.53
CA ASN A 79 2.88 20.88 -2.67
C ASN A 79 4.09 20.06 -2.22
N PHE A 80 3.99 18.73 -2.35
CA PHE A 80 5.02 17.77 -2.03
C PHE A 80 5.45 16.97 -3.27
N ALA A 81 5.27 17.52 -4.48
CA ALA A 81 5.59 16.82 -5.72
C ALA A 81 7.09 16.48 -5.81
N ALA A 82 7.98 17.38 -5.36
CA ALA A 82 9.41 17.12 -5.32
C ALA A 82 9.75 15.99 -4.34
N GLU A 83 9.23 16.06 -3.12
CA GLU A 83 9.43 15.01 -2.09
C GLU A 83 8.88 13.65 -2.54
N TYR A 84 7.74 13.65 -3.25
CA TYR A 84 7.17 12.43 -3.81
C TYR A 84 8.05 11.85 -4.91
N TRP A 85 8.56 12.71 -5.81
CA TRP A 85 9.46 12.30 -6.87
C TRP A 85 10.72 11.65 -6.29
N ASP A 86 11.42 12.35 -5.42
CA ASP A 86 12.72 11.93 -4.89
C ASP A 86 12.64 10.72 -3.96
N ASN A 87 11.59 10.63 -3.11
CA ASN A 87 11.52 9.59 -2.08
C ASN A 87 10.59 8.42 -2.40
N VAL A 88 9.76 8.53 -3.45
CA VAL A 88 8.80 7.48 -3.80
C VAL A 88 8.97 7.03 -5.24
N PHE A 89 8.91 7.98 -6.19
CA PHE A 89 8.81 7.64 -7.60
C PHE A 89 10.14 7.17 -8.21
N GLU A 90 11.26 7.77 -7.86
CA GLU A 90 12.59 7.29 -8.31
C GLU A 90 12.84 5.85 -7.86
N HIS A 91 12.61 5.56 -6.58
CA HIS A 91 12.73 4.20 -6.06
C HIS A 91 11.80 3.21 -6.77
N PHE A 92 10.56 3.62 -7.04
CA PHE A 92 9.61 2.82 -7.81
C PHE A 92 10.15 2.47 -9.22
N LEU A 93 10.75 3.43 -9.91
CA LEU A 93 11.37 3.19 -11.22
C LEU A 93 12.58 2.26 -11.14
N GLU A 94 13.43 2.42 -10.12
CA GLU A 94 14.61 1.56 -9.89
C GLU A 94 14.21 0.10 -9.65
N GLU A 95 13.19 -0.13 -8.84
CA GLU A 95 12.66 -1.47 -8.59
C GLU A 95 12.15 -2.15 -9.88
N TYR A 96 11.42 -1.40 -10.72
CA TYR A 96 10.97 -1.93 -12.02
C TYR A 96 12.13 -2.20 -12.99
N LYS A 97 13.17 -1.35 -13.01
CA LYS A 97 14.40 -1.61 -13.77
C LYS A 97 15.08 -2.89 -13.31
N ALA A 98 15.06 -3.15 -12.01
CA ALA A 98 15.59 -4.38 -11.42
C ALA A 98 14.67 -5.61 -11.62
N GLY A 99 13.57 -5.48 -12.38
CA GLY A 99 12.62 -6.57 -12.64
C GLY A 99 11.71 -6.92 -11.46
N ARG A 100 11.76 -6.16 -10.36
CA ARG A 100 10.90 -6.35 -9.19
C ARG A 100 9.54 -5.68 -9.38
N THR A 101 8.60 -5.94 -8.49
CA THR A 101 7.26 -5.36 -8.53
C THR A 101 7.00 -4.56 -7.23
N PRO A 102 7.40 -3.27 -7.16
CA PRO A 102 7.25 -2.46 -5.95
C PRO A 102 5.81 -2.07 -5.68
N ASN A 103 5.56 -1.64 -4.43
CA ASN A 103 4.31 -1.00 -4.03
C ASN A 103 4.59 0.44 -3.58
N PRO A 104 4.37 1.44 -4.43
CA PRO A 104 4.69 2.84 -4.12
C PRO A 104 3.81 3.43 -3.01
N ASP A 105 2.61 2.87 -2.74
CA ASP A 105 1.71 3.39 -1.72
C ASP A 105 2.30 3.29 -0.31
N ILE A 106 3.16 2.29 -0.07
CA ILE A 106 3.83 2.11 1.22
C ILE A 106 4.83 3.25 1.46
N LEU A 107 5.67 3.55 0.45
CA LEU A 107 6.61 4.67 0.53
C LEU A 107 5.89 6.01 0.57
N CYS A 108 4.81 6.17 -0.20
CA CYS A 108 3.97 7.36 -0.15
C CYS A 108 3.41 7.60 1.26
N ASN A 109 2.93 6.56 1.93
CA ASN A 109 2.48 6.68 3.31
C ASN A 109 3.66 7.08 4.21
N ARG A 110 4.79 6.35 4.17
CA ARG A 110 5.94 6.60 5.04
C ARG A 110 6.53 8.00 4.84
N GLU A 111 6.88 8.36 3.61
CA GLU A 111 7.68 9.57 3.34
C GLU A 111 6.82 10.83 3.16
N ILE A 112 5.61 10.69 2.61
CA ILE A 112 4.78 11.86 2.31
C ILE A 112 3.72 12.06 3.40
N LYS A 113 2.82 11.07 3.62
CA LYS A 113 1.66 11.28 4.50
C LYS A 113 2.01 11.30 5.99
N PHE A 114 2.96 10.47 6.42
CA PHE A 114 3.30 10.36 7.85
C PHE A 114 4.67 10.98 8.19
N LYS A 115 5.33 11.62 7.24
CA LYS A 115 6.55 12.41 7.46
C LYS A 115 6.37 13.84 6.95
N ALA A 116 6.42 14.09 5.64
CA ALA A 116 6.34 15.45 5.09
C ALA A 116 5.06 16.19 5.52
N PHE A 117 3.89 15.54 5.42
CA PHE A 117 2.63 16.14 5.88
C PHE A 117 2.61 16.33 7.40
N LEU A 118 3.06 15.36 8.20
CA LEU A 118 3.12 15.49 9.65
C LEU A 118 4.01 16.69 10.05
N ASP A 119 5.23 16.77 9.49
CA ASP A 119 6.17 17.86 9.80
C ASP A 119 5.60 19.22 9.39
N TYR A 120 4.97 19.30 8.23
CA TYR A 120 4.31 20.53 7.77
C TYR A 120 3.14 20.93 8.67
N ALA A 121 2.28 19.98 9.05
CA ALA A 121 1.16 20.24 9.97
C ALA A 121 1.64 20.74 11.35
N LEU A 122 2.71 20.14 11.88
CA LEU A 122 3.34 20.58 13.12
C LEU A 122 3.91 22.00 13.00
N SER A 123 4.49 22.36 11.85
CA SER A 123 4.97 23.71 11.57
C SER A 123 3.85 24.76 11.55
N LEU A 124 2.64 24.36 11.17
CA LEU A 124 1.43 25.18 11.25
C LEU A 124 0.85 25.27 12.66
N GLY A 125 1.45 24.55 13.63
CA GLY A 125 1.03 24.56 15.04
C GLY A 125 -0.03 23.49 15.36
N ALA A 126 -0.19 22.44 14.54
CA ALA A 126 -1.03 21.31 14.89
C ALA A 126 -0.42 20.51 16.06
N ASP A 127 -1.25 19.94 16.90
CA ASP A 127 -0.84 18.94 17.90
C ASP A 127 -0.78 17.54 17.29
N MET A 128 -1.71 17.25 16.36
CA MET A 128 -1.88 15.95 15.70
C MET A 128 -2.30 16.13 14.24
N ILE A 129 -2.12 15.09 13.46
CA ILE A 129 -2.76 14.95 12.15
C ILE A 129 -3.88 13.93 12.21
N ALA A 130 -4.71 13.89 11.17
CA ALA A 130 -5.66 12.79 10.95
C ALA A 130 -5.72 12.42 9.48
N THR A 131 -6.06 11.17 9.23
CA THR A 131 -6.20 10.63 7.88
C THR A 131 -7.42 9.73 7.76
N GLY A 132 -7.94 9.57 6.54
CA GLY A 132 -9.04 8.66 6.23
C GLY A 132 -8.63 7.19 6.07
N HIS A 133 -7.54 6.74 6.71
CA HIS A 133 -7.14 5.35 6.64
C HIS A 133 -7.97 4.46 7.57
N TYR A 134 -8.35 3.30 7.06
CA TYR A 134 -9.03 2.24 7.81
C TYR A 134 -8.01 1.43 8.61
N VAL A 135 -7.49 2.03 9.67
CA VAL A 135 -6.65 1.41 10.68
C VAL A 135 -7.03 1.94 12.05
N ARG A 136 -6.63 1.27 13.10
CA ARG A 136 -6.83 1.70 14.48
C ARG A 136 -5.49 1.89 15.18
N ARG A 137 -5.49 2.61 16.26
CA ARG A 137 -4.32 2.76 17.14
C ARG A 137 -4.68 2.40 18.57
N ARG A 138 -3.69 1.92 19.31
CA ARG A 138 -3.83 1.67 20.76
C ARG A 138 -2.59 2.14 21.49
N ASP A 139 -2.79 2.98 22.50
CA ASP A 139 -1.71 3.42 23.36
C ASP A 139 -1.48 2.39 24.49
N THR A 140 -0.25 1.88 24.59
CA THR A 140 0.17 0.89 25.59
C THR A 140 1.31 1.46 26.44
N GLY A 141 0.97 2.39 27.33
CA GLY A 141 1.95 3.08 28.18
C GLY A 141 2.90 3.99 27.40
N SER A 142 4.08 3.52 27.06
CA SER A 142 5.10 4.33 26.33
C SER A 142 5.07 4.15 24.81
N LEU A 143 4.31 3.18 24.29
CA LEU A 143 4.25 2.85 22.87
C LEU A 143 2.85 3.05 22.32
N THR A 144 2.76 3.32 21.03
CA THR A 144 1.50 3.30 20.28
C THR A 144 1.55 2.21 19.24
N GLU A 145 0.61 1.29 19.29
CA GLU A 145 0.47 0.18 18.36
C GLU A 145 -0.39 0.60 17.16
N LEU A 146 -0.06 0.06 16.01
CA LEU A 146 -0.89 0.10 14.80
C LEU A 146 -1.74 -1.16 14.78
N LEU A 147 -3.06 -1.01 14.68
CA LEU A 147 -4.01 -2.12 14.63
C LEU A 147 -4.72 -2.17 13.28
N LYS A 148 -5.13 -3.36 12.87
CA LYS A 148 -6.04 -3.54 11.74
C LYS A 148 -7.30 -2.69 11.89
N GLY A 149 -7.84 -2.18 10.78
CA GLY A 149 -9.15 -1.54 10.74
C GLY A 149 -10.27 -2.53 11.09
N LEU A 150 -11.41 -2.00 11.55
CA LEU A 150 -12.57 -2.82 11.90
C LEU A 150 -13.15 -3.52 10.64
N ASP A 151 -13.23 -2.80 9.53
CA ASP A 151 -13.69 -3.37 8.24
C ASP A 151 -12.55 -4.21 7.61
N PRO A 152 -12.66 -5.55 7.59
CA PRO A 152 -11.61 -6.42 7.05
C PRO A 152 -11.45 -6.28 5.54
N ASN A 153 -12.46 -5.75 4.82
CA ASN A 153 -12.38 -5.51 3.39
C ASN A 153 -11.66 -4.20 3.05
N LYS A 154 -11.52 -3.31 4.05
CA LYS A 154 -10.90 -1.99 3.90
C LYS A 154 -9.65 -1.81 4.76
N ASP A 155 -9.32 -2.76 5.64
CA ASP A 155 -8.12 -2.70 6.48
C ASP A 155 -6.88 -2.30 5.67
N GLN A 156 -6.28 -1.16 6.04
CA GLN A 156 -5.12 -0.58 5.36
C GLN A 156 -3.83 -0.69 6.18
N SER A 157 -3.82 -1.49 7.24
CA SER A 157 -2.62 -1.72 8.06
C SER A 157 -1.44 -2.24 7.24
N TYR A 158 -1.71 -3.01 6.19
CA TYR A 158 -0.72 -3.47 5.22
C TYR A 158 0.08 -2.32 4.59
N PHE A 159 -0.57 -1.22 4.24
CA PHE A 159 0.08 -0.07 3.61
C PHE A 159 0.78 0.87 4.60
N LEU A 160 0.48 0.71 5.89
CA LEU A 160 1.06 1.52 6.95
C LEU A 160 2.12 0.79 7.79
N HIS A 161 2.47 -0.44 7.44
CA HIS A 161 3.46 -1.22 8.18
C HIS A 161 4.84 -0.57 8.31
N ALA A 162 5.17 0.35 7.40
CA ALA A 162 6.42 1.09 7.39
C ALA A 162 6.32 2.48 8.07
N VAL A 163 5.23 2.75 8.79
CA VAL A 163 5.05 3.97 9.60
C VAL A 163 5.36 3.66 11.05
N GLY A 164 6.23 4.45 11.68
CA GLY A 164 6.67 4.21 13.05
C GLY A 164 5.63 4.52 14.11
N GLY A 165 5.75 3.87 15.27
CA GLY A 165 4.87 4.09 16.39
C GLY A 165 4.82 5.54 16.90
N LYS A 166 5.89 6.33 16.65
CA LYS A 166 5.94 7.76 16.99
C LYS A 166 5.03 8.60 16.10
N GLU A 167 5.01 8.31 14.81
CA GLU A 167 4.15 8.95 13.80
C GLU A 167 2.69 8.53 14.03
N ILE A 168 2.47 7.23 14.30
CA ILE A 168 1.14 6.71 14.69
C ILE A 168 0.63 7.40 15.96
N ALA A 169 1.49 7.63 16.96
CA ALA A 169 1.11 8.34 18.19
C ALA A 169 0.63 9.78 17.97
N ARG A 170 1.03 10.40 16.84
CA ARG A 170 0.62 11.74 16.45
C ARG A 170 -0.49 11.78 15.41
N THR A 171 -1.11 10.63 15.12
CA THR A 171 -2.13 10.51 14.07
C THR A 171 -3.42 9.95 14.65
N LEU A 172 -4.55 10.52 14.22
CA LEU A 172 -5.89 10.00 14.47
C LEU A 172 -6.43 9.32 13.19
N PHE A 173 -7.19 8.24 13.40
CA PHE A 173 -7.80 7.44 12.33
C PHE A 173 -9.31 7.32 12.57
N PRO A 174 -10.09 8.39 12.35
CA PRO A 174 -11.49 8.45 12.79
C PRO A 174 -12.41 7.40 12.18
N VAL A 175 -12.09 6.94 10.95
CA VAL A 175 -12.89 5.92 10.24
C VAL A 175 -12.42 4.48 10.51
N GLY A 176 -11.37 4.31 11.31
CA GLY A 176 -10.79 2.98 11.58
C GLY A 176 -11.70 2.02 12.35
N GLU A 177 -12.63 2.54 13.13
CA GLU A 177 -13.64 1.80 13.91
C GLU A 177 -14.98 1.64 13.17
N LEU A 178 -15.06 2.01 11.87
CA LEU A 178 -16.27 2.00 11.08
C LEU A 178 -16.14 1.09 9.86
N GLU A 179 -17.26 0.53 9.44
CA GLU A 179 -17.36 -0.12 8.14
C GLU A 179 -17.59 0.91 7.02
N LYS A 180 -17.15 0.62 5.81
CA LYS A 180 -17.28 1.53 4.66
C LYS A 180 -18.72 1.97 4.37
N PRO A 181 -19.74 1.11 4.46
CA PRO A 181 -21.14 1.53 4.30
C PRO A 181 -21.57 2.58 5.33
N GLU A 182 -21.09 2.48 6.58
CA GLU A 182 -21.41 3.46 7.63
C GLU A 182 -20.76 4.81 7.32
N VAL A 183 -19.50 4.82 6.86
CA VAL A 183 -18.80 6.05 6.43
C VAL A 183 -19.59 6.75 5.31
N ARG A 184 -20.10 6.00 4.31
CA ARG A 184 -20.94 6.56 3.25
C ARG A 184 -22.28 7.09 3.77
N ALA A 185 -22.93 6.38 4.67
CA ALA A 185 -24.18 6.82 5.29
C ALA A 185 -24.01 8.12 6.09
N ILE A 186 -22.90 8.27 6.83
CA ILE A 186 -22.55 9.51 7.51
C ILE A 186 -22.37 10.66 6.51
N ALA A 187 -21.61 10.42 5.43
CA ALA A 187 -21.41 11.44 4.40
C ALA A 187 -22.72 11.89 3.73
N GLU A 188 -23.62 10.96 3.42
CA GLU A 188 -24.94 11.25 2.84
C GLU A 188 -25.82 12.02 3.82
N LYS A 189 -25.89 11.59 5.08
CA LYS A 189 -26.68 12.25 6.14
C LYS A 189 -26.27 13.72 6.31
N HIS A 190 -24.99 14.04 6.19
CA HIS A 190 -24.48 15.41 6.36
C HIS A 190 -24.40 16.19 5.05
N GLY A 191 -24.82 15.60 3.91
CA GLY A 191 -24.84 16.24 2.61
C GLY A 191 -23.46 16.61 2.07
N LEU A 192 -22.45 15.76 2.34
CA LEU A 192 -21.09 15.97 1.83
C LEU A 192 -21.04 15.68 0.32
N ALA A 193 -20.41 16.55 -0.45
CA ALA A 193 -20.29 16.42 -1.91
C ALA A 193 -19.64 15.09 -2.34
N THR A 194 -18.74 14.55 -1.48
CA THR A 194 -17.98 13.33 -1.72
C THR A 194 -18.73 12.01 -1.41
N ALA A 195 -19.98 12.07 -0.88
CA ALA A 195 -20.71 10.88 -0.43
C ALA A 195 -20.83 9.78 -1.50
N LYS A 196 -21.06 10.17 -2.76
CA LYS A 196 -21.23 9.25 -3.91
C LYS A 196 -19.95 9.08 -4.73
N LYS A 197 -18.86 9.74 -4.36
CA LYS A 197 -17.59 9.63 -5.08
C LYS A 197 -17.06 8.20 -4.97
N LYS A 198 -16.59 7.66 -6.10
CA LYS A 198 -15.95 6.33 -6.13
C LYS A 198 -14.68 6.35 -5.31
N ASP A 199 -14.34 5.21 -4.72
CA ASP A 199 -13.03 5.05 -4.06
C ASP A 199 -11.94 5.15 -5.12
N SER A 200 -10.85 5.86 -4.81
CA SER A 200 -9.69 5.92 -5.70
C SER A 200 -9.12 4.52 -5.89
N THR A 201 -8.90 4.14 -7.13
CA THR A 201 -8.22 2.91 -7.54
C THR A 201 -6.98 3.30 -8.33
N GLY A 202 -5.91 2.50 -8.25
CA GLY A 202 -4.63 2.81 -8.91
C GLY A 202 -3.55 3.26 -7.94
N ILE A 203 -2.44 3.75 -8.49
CA ILE A 203 -1.30 4.25 -7.71
C ILE A 203 -1.66 5.63 -7.14
N CYS A 204 -1.36 5.82 -5.86
CA CYS A 204 -1.61 7.07 -5.14
C CYS A 204 -1.06 8.28 -5.93
N PHE A 205 -1.92 9.28 -6.20
CA PHE A 205 -1.64 10.54 -6.90
C PHE A 205 -1.38 10.45 -8.41
N ILE A 206 -1.16 9.26 -8.98
CA ILE A 206 -0.95 9.07 -10.43
C ILE A 206 -2.28 8.82 -11.16
N GLY A 207 -3.31 8.36 -10.44
CA GLY A 207 -4.65 8.16 -10.97
C GLY A 207 -4.85 6.85 -11.73
N GLU A 208 -6.03 6.72 -12.35
CA GLU A 208 -6.43 5.55 -13.13
C GLU A 208 -5.94 5.70 -14.58
N ARG A 209 -4.91 4.97 -14.95
CA ARG A 209 -4.45 4.85 -16.33
C ARG A 209 -3.91 3.46 -16.58
N ARG A 210 -3.70 3.11 -17.85
CA ARG A 210 -3.02 1.85 -18.17
C ARG A 210 -1.60 1.92 -17.67
N PHE A 211 -1.30 1.11 -16.67
CA PHE A 211 -0.01 1.12 -15.98
C PHE A 211 1.19 0.92 -16.93
N SER A 212 1.04 0.03 -17.91
CA SER A 212 2.08 -0.18 -18.92
C SER A 212 2.38 1.07 -19.76
N ASP A 213 1.35 1.86 -20.10
CA ASP A 213 1.52 3.05 -20.93
C ASP A 213 2.15 4.19 -20.12
N PHE A 214 1.84 4.27 -18.83
CA PHE A 214 2.49 5.16 -17.90
C PHE A 214 3.99 4.84 -17.74
N LEU A 215 4.33 3.59 -17.45
CA LEU A 215 5.72 3.18 -17.27
C LEU A 215 6.58 3.36 -18.53
N LYS A 216 6.02 3.19 -19.72
CA LYS A 216 6.76 3.38 -20.99
C LYS A 216 7.31 4.79 -21.17
N GLN A 217 6.75 5.78 -20.51
CA GLN A 217 7.24 7.16 -20.54
C GLN A 217 8.59 7.31 -19.85
N TYR A 218 8.85 6.46 -18.85
CA TYR A 218 10.06 6.53 -18.00
C TYR A 218 11.03 5.38 -18.25
N LEU A 219 10.52 4.21 -18.63
CA LEU A 219 11.32 3.00 -18.80
C LEU A 219 11.15 2.46 -20.21
N PRO A 220 12.25 2.41 -21.01
CA PRO A 220 12.19 1.85 -22.35
C PRO A 220 11.86 0.37 -22.30
N ALA A 221 10.90 -0.04 -23.12
CA ALA A 221 10.50 -1.43 -23.25
C ALA A 221 11.65 -2.28 -23.84
N GLN A 222 11.88 -3.44 -23.25
CA GLN A 222 12.81 -4.45 -23.75
C GLN A 222 12.04 -5.73 -24.08
N PRO A 223 11.58 -5.92 -25.32
CA PRO A 223 10.85 -7.10 -25.72
C PRO A 223 11.71 -8.37 -25.64
N GLY A 224 11.09 -9.48 -25.24
CA GLY A 224 11.74 -10.79 -25.15
C GLY A 224 10.78 -11.93 -25.41
N ASN A 225 11.24 -13.16 -25.19
CA ASN A 225 10.44 -14.35 -25.40
C ASN A 225 9.57 -14.67 -24.18
N ILE A 226 8.41 -15.28 -24.45
CA ILE A 226 7.63 -16.00 -23.45
C ILE A 226 7.89 -17.49 -23.68
N GLU A 227 8.36 -18.18 -22.66
CA GLU A 227 8.72 -19.60 -22.70
C GLU A 227 7.91 -20.42 -21.69
N THR A 228 7.66 -21.67 -22.02
CA THR A 228 7.16 -22.66 -21.05
C THR A 228 8.25 -23.07 -20.06
N THR A 229 7.90 -23.86 -19.06
CA THR A 229 8.87 -24.44 -18.11
C THR A 229 9.86 -25.41 -18.76
N GLU A 230 9.52 -25.96 -19.95
CA GLU A 230 10.35 -26.82 -20.77
C GLU A 230 11.26 -26.05 -21.73
N GLY A 231 11.11 -24.70 -21.80
CA GLY A 231 11.92 -23.83 -22.64
C GLY A 231 11.35 -23.64 -24.06
N GLU A 232 10.11 -24.06 -24.31
CA GLU A 232 9.44 -23.83 -25.58
C GLU A 232 8.99 -22.36 -25.68
N VAL A 233 9.34 -21.70 -26.79
CA VAL A 233 8.92 -20.33 -27.07
C VAL A 233 7.48 -20.33 -27.59
N ILE A 234 6.57 -19.72 -26.82
CA ILE A 234 5.14 -19.68 -27.12
C ILE A 234 4.59 -18.27 -27.38
N GLY A 235 5.43 -17.25 -27.26
CA GLY A 235 5.02 -15.86 -27.47
C GLY A 235 6.15 -14.87 -27.26
N ARG A 236 5.77 -13.58 -27.27
CA ARG A 236 6.69 -12.47 -26.95
C ARG A 236 6.06 -11.49 -25.98
N HIS A 237 6.84 -11.05 -25.02
CA HIS A 237 6.45 -9.96 -24.13
C HIS A 237 7.05 -8.62 -24.57
N HIS A 238 6.47 -7.52 -24.13
CA HIS A 238 6.93 -6.16 -24.42
C HIS A 238 7.93 -5.59 -23.40
N GLY A 239 8.21 -6.32 -22.34
CA GLY A 239 9.15 -5.98 -21.27
C GLY A 239 8.81 -6.73 -19.99
N LEU A 240 9.79 -7.35 -19.32
CA LEU A 240 9.60 -8.12 -18.07
C LEU A 240 9.02 -7.25 -16.95
N MET A 241 9.33 -5.95 -16.96
CA MET A 241 8.84 -4.99 -15.95
C MET A 241 7.32 -4.86 -15.94
N TYR A 242 6.63 -5.13 -17.05
CA TYR A 242 5.16 -5.03 -17.12
C TYR A 242 4.43 -6.27 -16.59
N HIS A 243 5.17 -7.27 -16.15
CA HIS A 243 4.62 -8.53 -15.68
C HIS A 243 4.92 -8.78 -14.21
N THR A 244 3.98 -9.42 -13.52
CA THR A 244 4.09 -9.79 -12.10
C THR A 244 3.89 -11.28 -11.95
N ILE A 245 4.61 -11.93 -11.04
CA ILE A 245 4.43 -13.37 -10.74
C ILE A 245 2.96 -13.63 -10.38
N GLY A 246 2.38 -14.67 -10.97
CA GLY A 246 0.98 -15.05 -10.82
C GLY A 246 0.00 -14.23 -11.68
N GLN A 247 0.48 -13.31 -12.51
CA GLN A 247 -0.36 -12.59 -13.48
C GLN A 247 -0.92 -13.55 -14.53
N ARG A 248 -2.22 -13.39 -14.82
CA ARG A 248 -2.94 -14.15 -15.85
C ARG A 248 -3.25 -13.33 -17.10
N GLN A 249 -3.67 -12.07 -16.90
CA GLN A 249 -4.14 -11.22 -17.99
C GLN A 249 -2.99 -10.52 -18.72
N GLY A 250 -3.19 -10.20 -20.00
CA GLY A 250 -2.26 -9.38 -20.76
C GLY A 250 -1.01 -10.12 -21.26
N LEU A 251 -1.00 -11.47 -21.23
CA LEU A 251 0.13 -12.27 -21.73
C LEU A 251 0.13 -12.38 -23.26
N GLY A 252 -1.02 -12.19 -23.92
CA GLY A 252 -1.11 -12.30 -25.38
C GLY A 252 -0.88 -13.72 -25.92
N ILE A 253 -0.93 -14.72 -25.04
CA ILE A 253 -0.83 -16.14 -25.42
C ILE A 253 -2.23 -16.61 -25.78
N GLY A 254 -2.46 -16.94 -27.07
CA GLY A 254 -3.76 -17.42 -27.54
C GLY A 254 -3.63 -18.70 -28.33
N GLY A 255 -4.58 -19.64 -28.13
CA GLY A 255 -4.89 -20.70 -29.07
C GLY A 255 -3.74 -21.61 -29.50
N LEU A 256 -2.87 -22.03 -28.60
CA LEU A 256 -1.85 -23.04 -28.89
C LEU A 256 -2.52 -24.41 -29.10
N LYS A 257 -2.27 -25.04 -30.29
CA LYS A 257 -2.97 -26.26 -30.73
C LYS A 257 -2.80 -27.48 -29.82
N ASP A 258 -1.72 -27.50 -29.03
CA ASP A 258 -1.36 -28.64 -28.16
C ASP A 258 -1.37 -28.28 -26.68
N ALA A 259 -1.86 -27.09 -26.30
CA ALA A 259 -2.01 -26.67 -24.92
C ALA A 259 -3.40 -26.99 -24.40
N GLY A 260 -3.50 -27.39 -23.11
CA GLY A 260 -4.78 -27.57 -22.43
C GLY A 260 -5.62 -26.30 -22.34
N ASP A 261 -6.88 -26.43 -21.89
CA ASP A 261 -7.82 -25.30 -21.75
C ASP A 261 -7.54 -24.41 -20.53
N GLU A 262 -6.56 -24.77 -19.68
CA GLU A 262 -6.24 -24.03 -18.50
C GLU A 262 -5.54 -22.68 -18.81
N PRO A 263 -5.82 -21.62 -18.02
CA PRO A 263 -5.19 -20.32 -18.24
C PRO A 263 -3.69 -20.34 -17.92
N TRP A 264 -2.96 -19.51 -18.67
CA TRP A 264 -1.54 -19.28 -18.46
C TRP A 264 -1.29 -18.27 -17.34
N TYR A 265 -0.24 -18.53 -16.54
CA TYR A 265 0.23 -17.67 -15.46
C TYR A 265 1.72 -17.39 -15.57
N VAL A 266 2.13 -16.18 -15.19
CA VAL A 266 3.55 -15.85 -15.03
C VAL A 266 4.11 -16.61 -13.84
N LEU A 267 5.13 -17.43 -14.08
CA LEU A 267 5.80 -18.22 -13.07
C LEU A 267 7.13 -17.63 -12.61
N HIS A 268 7.90 -17.10 -13.56
CA HIS A 268 9.24 -16.57 -13.29
C HIS A 268 9.63 -15.50 -14.34
N LYS A 269 10.52 -14.59 -13.93
CA LYS A 269 11.17 -13.61 -14.80
C LYS A 269 12.65 -13.93 -14.85
N ASP A 270 13.13 -14.46 -15.94
CA ASP A 270 14.57 -14.65 -16.18
C ASP A 270 15.17 -13.34 -16.71
N LEU A 271 15.70 -12.55 -15.79
CA LEU A 271 16.27 -11.23 -16.12
C LEU A 271 17.53 -11.34 -16.97
N THR A 272 18.31 -12.42 -16.81
CA THR A 272 19.57 -12.63 -17.55
C THR A 272 19.30 -12.91 -19.02
N ARG A 273 18.30 -13.74 -19.31
CA ARG A 273 17.91 -14.12 -20.67
C ARG A 273 16.83 -13.20 -21.27
N ASN A 274 16.28 -12.29 -20.49
CA ASN A 274 15.10 -11.48 -20.83
C ASN A 274 13.91 -12.34 -21.27
N VAL A 275 13.58 -13.36 -20.47
CA VAL A 275 12.53 -14.34 -20.76
C VAL A 275 11.46 -14.30 -19.67
N LEU A 276 10.20 -14.31 -20.09
CA LEU A 276 9.06 -14.51 -19.22
C LEU A 276 8.67 -15.98 -19.22
N VAL A 277 8.86 -16.67 -18.10
CA VAL A 277 8.48 -18.09 -17.97
C VAL A 277 7.04 -18.18 -17.52
N VAL A 278 6.23 -18.96 -18.21
CA VAL A 278 4.81 -19.15 -17.94
C VAL A 278 4.45 -20.63 -17.85
N GLY A 279 3.33 -20.92 -17.17
CA GLY A 279 2.77 -22.27 -17.09
C GLY A 279 1.25 -22.23 -16.98
N GLN A 280 0.61 -23.35 -17.35
CA GLN A 280 -0.84 -23.50 -17.27
C GLN A 280 -1.29 -23.99 -15.89
N GLY A 281 -2.51 -23.62 -15.52
CA GLY A 281 -3.16 -24.06 -14.30
C GLY A 281 -2.92 -23.16 -13.09
N ASN A 282 -3.98 -22.96 -12.34
CA ASN A 282 -3.96 -22.13 -11.12
C ASN A 282 -3.13 -22.77 -9.99
N GLU A 283 -2.97 -24.08 -10.02
CA GLU A 283 -2.25 -24.89 -9.04
C GLU A 283 -0.85 -25.30 -9.51
N HIS A 284 -0.32 -24.63 -10.52
CA HIS A 284 1.03 -24.93 -11.02
C HIS A 284 2.06 -24.81 -9.87
N PRO A 285 2.91 -25.85 -9.63
CA PRO A 285 3.80 -25.91 -8.46
C PRO A 285 4.72 -24.68 -8.32
N TRP A 286 5.18 -24.10 -9.42
CA TRP A 286 6.06 -22.93 -9.40
C TRP A 286 5.38 -21.63 -8.94
N LEU A 287 4.05 -21.64 -8.82
CA LEU A 287 3.33 -20.51 -8.22
C LEU A 287 3.44 -20.50 -6.69
N PHE A 288 3.87 -21.60 -6.08
CA PHE A 288 3.83 -21.73 -4.63
C PHE A 288 5.23 -21.67 -4.01
N SER A 289 5.29 -21.05 -2.84
CA SER A 289 6.50 -20.87 -2.05
C SER A 289 6.22 -21.23 -0.60
N ARG A 290 7.12 -22.01 0.02
CA ARG A 290 7.01 -22.38 1.42
C ARG A 290 7.58 -21.33 2.36
N ALA A 291 8.58 -20.60 1.89
CA ALA A 291 9.22 -19.56 2.67
C ALA A 291 9.60 -18.37 1.76
N LEU A 292 9.94 -17.28 2.40
CA LEU A 292 10.52 -16.11 1.76
C LEU A 292 11.66 -15.53 2.60
N LEU A 293 12.52 -14.80 1.92
CA LEU A 293 13.50 -13.90 2.55
C LEU A 293 13.02 -12.47 2.37
N ALA A 294 13.11 -11.68 3.42
CA ALA A 294 12.82 -10.27 3.42
C ALA A 294 14.02 -9.49 3.93
N SER A 295 14.27 -8.33 3.31
CA SER A 295 15.22 -7.34 3.75
C SER A 295 14.49 -6.10 4.26
N GLU A 296 15.24 -5.16 4.80
CA GLU A 296 14.77 -3.83 5.19
C GLU A 296 13.46 -3.85 5.99
N ILE A 297 13.34 -4.78 6.95
CA ILE A 297 12.16 -4.82 7.79
C ILE A 297 12.09 -3.56 8.64
N PHE A 298 11.00 -2.86 8.50
CA PHE A 298 10.62 -1.75 9.34
C PHE A 298 9.65 -2.25 10.42
N TRP A 299 9.99 -2.01 11.67
CA TRP A 299 9.13 -2.34 12.81
C TRP A 299 8.41 -1.08 13.29
N VAL A 300 7.06 -1.13 13.40
CA VAL A 300 6.25 -0.05 13.97
C VAL A 300 6.72 0.30 15.39
N ASN A 301 6.97 -0.74 16.18
CA ASN A 301 7.61 -0.67 17.49
C ASN A 301 8.67 -1.78 17.59
N PRO A 302 9.64 -1.69 18.50
CA PRO A 302 10.67 -2.72 18.66
C PRO A 302 10.07 -4.12 18.86
N VAL A 303 10.54 -5.09 18.10
CA VAL A 303 10.15 -6.50 18.16
C VAL A 303 11.35 -7.35 18.57
N ASP A 304 11.16 -8.19 19.59
CA ASP A 304 12.20 -9.15 19.99
C ASP A 304 12.15 -10.38 19.06
N LEU A 305 13.27 -10.64 18.38
CA LEU A 305 13.52 -11.78 17.52
C LEU A 305 14.81 -12.53 17.91
N SER A 306 15.18 -12.48 19.19
CA SER A 306 16.29 -13.29 19.72
C SER A 306 16.09 -14.81 19.53
N SER A 307 14.82 -15.20 19.31
CA SER A 307 14.43 -16.55 18.91
C SER A 307 13.33 -16.49 17.82
N PRO A 308 13.14 -17.58 17.03
CA PRO A 308 12.06 -17.64 16.07
C PRO A 308 10.69 -17.39 16.71
N ARG A 309 9.84 -16.63 16.03
CA ARG A 309 8.53 -16.22 16.55
C ARG A 309 7.40 -16.69 15.65
N GLN A 310 6.36 -17.25 16.25
CA GLN A 310 5.10 -17.59 15.57
C GLN A 310 4.28 -16.31 15.40
N LEU A 311 3.93 -16.00 14.17
CA LEU A 311 3.18 -14.80 13.77
C LEU A 311 2.20 -15.15 12.66
N THR A 312 1.40 -14.17 12.26
CA THR A 312 0.73 -14.22 10.97
C THR A 312 1.35 -13.21 10.01
N ALA A 313 1.28 -13.50 8.71
CA ALA A 313 1.79 -12.58 7.70
C ALA A 313 0.86 -12.48 6.49
N LYS A 314 0.97 -11.36 5.78
CA LYS A 314 0.36 -11.14 4.47
C LYS A 314 1.47 -10.80 3.47
N VAL A 315 1.47 -11.47 2.32
CA VAL A 315 2.38 -11.17 1.20
C VAL A 315 1.71 -10.35 0.11
N ARG A 316 0.42 -10.05 0.30
CA ARG A 316 -0.41 -9.17 -0.54
C ARG A 316 -1.50 -8.50 0.28
N TYR A 317 -1.90 -7.30 -0.10
CA TYR A 317 -2.89 -6.48 0.60
C TYR A 317 -4.20 -7.21 0.92
N ARG A 318 -4.82 -7.86 -0.07
CA ARG A 318 -6.14 -8.52 0.10
C ARG A 318 -6.07 -9.97 0.54
N GLN A 319 -4.91 -10.44 0.96
CA GLN A 319 -4.74 -11.79 1.49
C GLN A 319 -5.27 -11.87 2.92
N SER A 320 -5.85 -13.01 3.29
CA SER A 320 -6.08 -13.35 4.69
C SER A 320 -4.75 -13.60 5.41
N ASP A 321 -4.75 -13.48 6.72
CA ASP A 321 -3.59 -13.77 7.55
C ASP A 321 -3.13 -15.23 7.37
N GLN A 322 -1.82 -15.42 7.17
CA GLN A 322 -1.20 -16.73 6.98
C GLN A 322 -0.25 -17.01 8.14
N GLN A 323 -0.39 -18.17 8.77
CA GLN A 323 0.50 -18.58 9.87
C GLN A 323 1.92 -18.79 9.37
N CYS A 324 2.88 -18.23 10.09
CA CYS A 324 4.29 -18.37 9.75
C CYS A 324 5.19 -18.33 10.99
N THR A 325 6.39 -18.88 10.83
CA THR A 325 7.50 -18.71 11.77
C THR A 325 8.49 -17.71 11.18
N LEU A 326 8.70 -16.58 11.85
CA LEU A 326 9.68 -15.56 11.48
C LEU A 326 10.95 -15.75 12.29
N ALA A 327 12.11 -15.77 11.61
CA ALA A 327 13.42 -15.83 12.24
C ALA A 327 14.40 -14.85 11.56
N LEU A 328 15.30 -14.28 12.36
CA LEU A 328 16.46 -13.56 11.86
C LEU A 328 17.55 -14.57 11.50
N THR A 329 18.09 -14.47 10.29
CA THR A 329 19.17 -15.33 9.76
C THR A 329 20.35 -14.48 9.33
N ALA A 330 21.44 -15.11 8.94
CA ALA A 330 22.62 -14.40 8.38
C ALA A 330 22.28 -13.65 7.07
N SER A 331 21.25 -14.12 6.34
CA SER A 331 20.81 -13.53 5.06
C SER A 331 19.65 -12.53 5.21
N GLY A 332 19.25 -12.19 6.43
CA GLY A 332 18.08 -11.34 6.69
C GLY A 332 16.96 -12.10 7.39
N TYR A 333 15.74 -11.61 7.24
CA TYR A 333 14.57 -12.18 7.88
C TYR A 333 13.95 -13.27 7.00
N ARG A 334 13.82 -14.47 7.55
CA ARG A 334 13.19 -15.60 6.86
C ARG A 334 11.85 -15.93 7.49
N ALA A 335 10.79 -15.90 6.68
CA ALA A 335 9.45 -16.33 7.08
C ALA A 335 9.14 -17.68 6.43
N VAL A 336 8.84 -18.68 7.25
CA VAL A 336 8.40 -20.02 6.82
C VAL A 336 6.92 -20.14 7.12
N PHE A 337 6.12 -20.40 6.10
CA PHE A 337 4.67 -20.52 6.23
C PHE A 337 4.26 -21.96 6.53
N ASP A 338 3.19 -22.13 7.30
CA ASP A 338 2.60 -23.44 7.58
C ASP A 338 2.01 -24.03 6.30
N GLU A 339 1.33 -23.19 5.49
CA GLU A 339 0.80 -23.54 4.18
C GLU A 339 1.55 -22.79 3.06
N PRO A 340 1.76 -23.42 1.88
CA PRO A 340 2.44 -22.77 0.76
C PRO A 340 1.73 -21.49 0.31
N GLN A 341 2.50 -20.43 0.09
CA GLN A 341 1.98 -19.14 -0.34
C GLN A 341 2.04 -18.98 -1.85
N ARG A 342 0.91 -18.59 -2.45
CA ARG A 342 0.80 -18.42 -3.89
C ARG A 342 1.38 -17.08 -4.35
N ALA A 343 2.21 -17.13 -5.38
CA ALA A 343 2.76 -15.98 -6.11
C ALA A 343 3.45 -14.97 -5.21
N VAL A 344 4.31 -15.45 -4.32
CA VAL A 344 5.23 -14.61 -3.55
C VAL A 344 6.15 -13.88 -4.53
N THR A 345 6.13 -12.54 -4.48
CA THR A 345 6.71 -11.71 -5.54
C THR A 345 7.80 -10.80 -4.98
N PRO A 346 9.04 -10.88 -5.47
CA PRO A 346 10.12 -9.94 -5.11
C PRO A 346 9.71 -8.48 -5.43
N GLY A 347 10.03 -7.58 -4.49
CA GLY A 347 9.65 -6.17 -4.53
C GLY A 347 8.30 -5.86 -3.87
N GLN A 348 7.42 -6.85 -3.67
CA GLN A 348 6.23 -6.69 -2.83
C GLN A 348 6.61 -6.74 -1.35
N SER A 349 5.71 -6.29 -0.48
CA SER A 349 5.95 -6.35 0.97
C SER A 349 5.38 -7.62 1.59
N VAL A 350 6.10 -8.13 2.59
CA VAL A 350 5.55 -9.02 3.60
C VAL A 350 5.27 -8.20 4.86
N VAL A 351 4.08 -8.34 5.43
CA VAL A 351 3.66 -7.61 6.64
C VAL A 351 3.28 -8.60 7.72
N PHE A 352 3.85 -8.41 8.91
CA PHE A 352 3.71 -9.32 10.05
C PHE A 352 2.74 -8.78 11.08
N TYR A 353 1.95 -9.69 11.64
CA TYR A 353 0.91 -9.38 12.63
C TYR A 353 0.99 -10.33 13.84
N ASP A 354 0.63 -9.79 14.99
CA ASP A 354 0.32 -10.54 16.20
C ASP A 354 -1.15 -10.26 16.57
N GLY A 355 -2.04 -11.15 16.17
CA GLY A 355 -3.48 -10.91 16.22
C GLY A 355 -3.91 -9.69 15.39
N GLU A 356 -4.43 -8.65 16.06
CA GLU A 356 -4.82 -7.39 15.41
C GLU A 356 -3.65 -6.40 15.23
N VAL A 357 -2.54 -6.61 15.94
CA VAL A 357 -1.41 -5.68 15.93
C VAL A 357 -0.58 -5.87 14.69
N CYS A 358 -0.44 -4.83 13.88
CA CYS A 358 0.53 -4.74 12.80
C CYS A 358 1.91 -4.45 13.39
N LEU A 359 2.80 -5.44 13.37
CA LEU A 359 4.14 -5.30 13.94
C LEU A 359 5.10 -4.54 13.04
N GLY A 360 4.90 -4.63 11.74
CA GLY A 360 5.81 -4.10 10.73
C GLY A 360 5.90 -5.02 9.51
N GLY A 361 6.88 -4.76 8.67
CA GLY A 361 7.08 -5.56 7.46
C GLY A 361 8.30 -5.12 6.67
N GLY A 362 8.57 -5.80 5.58
CA GLY A 362 9.71 -5.50 4.72
C GLY A 362 9.51 -5.93 3.29
N VAL A 363 10.49 -5.62 2.45
CA VAL A 363 10.50 -5.99 1.04
C VAL A 363 10.85 -7.46 0.89
N ILE A 364 10.08 -8.18 0.09
CA ILE A 364 10.37 -9.57 -0.30
C ILE A 364 11.53 -9.55 -1.29
N GLU A 365 12.65 -10.16 -0.92
CA GLU A 365 13.83 -10.30 -1.77
C GLU A 365 13.77 -11.55 -2.62
N ALA A 366 13.38 -12.66 -2.00
CA ALA A 366 13.33 -13.95 -2.66
C ALA A 366 12.20 -14.81 -2.10
N ALA A 367 11.66 -15.66 -2.96
CA ALA A 367 10.72 -16.72 -2.62
C ALA A 367 11.44 -18.07 -2.68
N GLU A 368 11.26 -18.90 -1.67
CA GLU A 368 11.78 -20.27 -1.67
C GLU A 368 10.70 -21.19 -2.25
N PRO A 369 10.99 -21.89 -3.36
CA PRO A 369 10.00 -22.75 -4.02
C PRO A 369 9.43 -23.79 -3.08
N TRP A 370 8.14 -24.06 -3.22
CA TRP A 370 7.51 -25.23 -2.62
C TRP A 370 7.66 -26.40 -3.57
N SER A 371 8.22 -27.49 -3.05
CA SER A 371 8.21 -28.78 -3.75
C SER A 371 7.27 -29.70 -3.00
N PRO A 372 6.20 -30.23 -3.62
CA PRO A 372 5.44 -31.29 -2.98
C PRO A 372 6.44 -32.42 -2.66
N ARG A 373 6.38 -32.95 -1.44
CA ARG A 373 7.14 -34.17 -1.13
C ARG A 373 6.68 -35.23 -2.10
N ALA A 374 7.63 -35.82 -2.85
CA ALA A 374 7.39 -36.97 -3.70
C ALA A 374 6.86 -38.16 -2.90
#